data_5e398773f45b5e7ea39c5104fa439a57
#
_entry.id   5e398773f45b5e7ea39c5104fa439a57
#
_cell.length_a   1.000
_cell.length_b   1.000
_cell.length_c   1.000
_cell.angle_alpha   90.00
_cell.angle_beta   90.00
_cell.angle_gamma   90.00
#
_symmetry.space_group_name_H-M   'P 1'
#
loop_
_entity.id
_entity.type
_entity.pdbx_description
1 polymer ?
#
loop_
_entity_poly.entity_id
_entity_poly.type
_entity_poly.pdbx_seq_one_letter_code
_entity_poly.pdbx_strand_id
1 'polypeptide(L)'
;MNKNYQKVIFSVIIVIILMIWNFNYSYIYLIGFMIAMLFIVYDTNRYYQQQINFYKREKENEIREVEGEKDFNHKILNSLIKTMNLPMIFVNKEGTIIFTNQSFRDAFKIKHLRGKYYKDIFTDQLLNIVDQSYIFERKFSTAVCIDERYYQIETTPVFRDDVAFDGSIILFTDVTQVKEIEKMQKQFFSDISHELKTPMSAIIGSVEILQKEGIKNKDTFNEFMGILLKESYRMQNIIGDILELSRLEQPQATLSPALVDIDSLIKDTVELFEPLAKDKQLSLVYQTKIKEELMLDYTTVKTILNNLVSNAIKYSNAGVISIKCNYKDDNLIIVVQDEGVGISKDNIPFIFDRFFQVDRSRSKKLGTGLGLSIVKKMVELNNGTIDVESTPGIGTTFTVTLPIL
;
A
#
# COMPACT_ATOMS: atom_id res chain seq x y z
N MET A 1 10.68 20.37 21.94
CA MET A 1 9.52 19.46 21.96
C MET A 1 8.57 19.89 23.09
N ASN A 2 7.37 20.30 22.75
CA ASN A 2 6.46 21.02 23.66
C ASN A 2 5.95 20.07 24.77
N LYS A 3 6.09 20.47 26.06
CA LYS A 3 5.66 19.69 27.25
C LYS A 3 4.23 19.14 27.18
N ASN A 4 3.36 19.80 26.42
CA ASN A 4 1.98 19.36 26.20
C ASN A 4 1.90 18.13 25.28
N TYR A 5 2.85 17.97 24.34
CA TYR A 5 2.92 16.81 23.44
C TYR A 5 3.31 15.54 24.19
N GLN A 6 4.27 15.65 25.12
CA GLN A 6 4.65 14.51 25.97
C GLN A 6 3.50 14.05 26.84
N LYS A 7 2.67 14.97 27.36
CA LYS A 7 1.48 14.61 28.15
C LYS A 7 0.42 13.89 27.32
N VAL A 8 0.19 14.30 26.07
CA VAL A 8 -0.78 13.63 25.18
C VAL A 8 -0.29 12.23 24.79
N ILE A 9 1.00 12.09 24.43
CA ILE A 9 1.59 10.78 24.14
C ILE A 9 1.54 9.88 25.38
N PHE A 10 1.88 10.40 26.56
CA PHE A 10 1.84 9.66 27.81
C PHE A 10 0.40 9.23 28.19
N SER A 11 -0.59 10.09 27.96
CA SER A 11 -2.01 9.76 28.19
C SER A 11 -2.51 8.70 27.23
N VAL A 12 -2.11 8.76 25.93
CA VAL A 12 -2.46 7.76 24.92
C VAL A 12 -1.82 6.40 25.25
N ILE A 13 -0.56 6.39 25.68
CA ILE A 13 0.15 5.16 26.11
C ILE A 13 -0.52 4.55 27.34
N ILE A 14 -0.93 5.35 28.32
CA ILE A 14 -1.64 4.88 29.51
C ILE A 14 -3.00 4.29 29.14
N VAL A 15 -3.75 4.93 28.24
CA VAL A 15 -5.04 4.42 27.76
C VAL A 15 -4.86 3.10 27.00
N ILE A 16 -3.80 2.98 26.19
CA ILE A 16 -3.47 1.74 25.48
C ILE A 16 -3.10 0.63 26.46
N ILE A 17 -2.29 0.92 27.49
CA ILE A 17 -1.89 -0.04 28.52
C ILE A 17 -3.09 -0.49 29.38
N LEU A 18 -4.00 0.42 29.71
CA LEU A 18 -5.23 0.12 30.43
C LEU A 18 -6.22 -0.71 29.58
N MET A 19 -6.29 -0.46 28.27
CA MET A 19 -7.07 -1.30 27.34
C MET A 19 -6.48 -2.69 27.15
N ILE A 20 -5.13 -2.82 27.16
CA ILE A 20 -4.42 -4.11 27.08
C ILE A 20 -4.75 -5.00 28.28
N TRP A 21 -4.99 -4.44 29.43
CA TRP A 21 -5.24 -5.20 30.65
C TRP A 21 -6.66 -5.76 30.78
N ASN A 22 -7.62 -5.25 30.00
CA ASN A 22 -9.04 -5.54 30.18
C ASN A 22 -9.80 -6.12 28.97
N PHE A 23 -9.18 -6.37 27.80
CA PHE A 23 -9.91 -6.83 26.61
C PHE A 23 -9.12 -7.80 25.70
N ASN A 24 -9.86 -8.69 25.05
CA ASN A 24 -9.46 -9.68 24.05
C ASN A 24 -8.55 -9.07 22.96
N TYR A 25 -7.37 -9.63 22.77
CA TYR A 25 -6.22 -9.11 22.01
C TYR A 25 -6.49 -8.60 20.58
N SER A 26 -7.57 -9.02 19.92
CA SER A 26 -7.88 -8.69 18.52
C SER A 26 -8.20 -7.22 18.26
N TYR A 27 -8.87 -6.53 19.18
CA TYR A 27 -9.25 -5.11 19.01
C TYR A 27 -8.09 -4.14 19.21
N ILE A 28 -7.11 -4.50 20.03
CA ILE A 28 -5.98 -3.64 20.41
C ILE A 28 -5.07 -3.41 19.21
N TYR A 29 -4.82 -4.44 18.42
CA TYR A 29 -3.99 -4.34 17.22
C TYR A 29 -4.65 -3.49 16.12
N LEU A 30 -5.97 -3.54 15.97
CA LEU A 30 -6.72 -2.70 15.02
C LEU A 30 -6.66 -1.21 15.40
N ILE A 31 -6.81 -0.91 16.69
CA ILE A 31 -6.74 0.47 17.21
C ILE A 31 -5.31 1.01 17.09
N GLY A 32 -4.28 0.22 17.42
CA GLY A 32 -2.87 0.58 17.25
C GLY A 32 -2.51 0.89 15.81
N PHE A 33 -3.02 0.09 14.87
CA PHE A 33 -2.85 0.32 13.43
C PHE A 33 -3.53 1.61 12.95
N MET A 34 -4.76 1.88 13.39
CA MET A 34 -5.47 3.13 13.05
C MET A 34 -4.73 4.37 13.60
N ILE A 35 -4.18 4.29 14.81
CA ILE A 35 -3.41 5.40 15.42
C ILE A 35 -2.11 5.62 14.64
N ALA A 36 -1.40 4.57 14.25
CA ALA A 36 -0.18 4.67 13.44
C ALA A 36 -0.44 5.27 12.05
N MET A 37 -1.56 4.91 11.41
CA MET A 37 -1.99 5.48 10.13
C MET A 37 -2.36 6.96 10.24
N LEU A 38 -3.07 7.36 11.29
CA LEU A 38 -3.38 8.77 11.57
C LEU A 38 -2.09 9.58 11.80
N PHE A 39 -1.07 8.98 12.42
CA PHE A 39 0.22 9.64 12.65
C PHE A 39 0.99 9.86 11.34
N ILE A 40 0.99 8.88 10.43
CA ILE A 40 1.62 8.98 9.10
C ILE A 40 0.93 10.06 8.25
N VAL A 41 -0.40 10.08 8.22
CA VAL A 41 -1.19 11.10 7.50
C VAL A 41 -0.94 12.49 8.12
N TYR A 42 -0.87 12.59 9.44
CA TYR A 42 -0.59 13.84 10.16
C TYR A 42 0.83 14.35 9.87
N ASP A 43 1.84 13.48 9.85
CA ASP A 43 3.24 13.85 9.62
C ASP A 43 3.48 14.25 8.16
N THR A 44 2.83 13.57 7.21
CA THR A 44 2.84 13.92 5.78
C THR A 44 2.20 15.30 5.55
N ASN A 45 1.06 15.57 6.17
CA ASN A 45 0.40 16.87 6.08
C ASN A 45 1.22 17.99 6.74
N ARG A 46 1.91 17.69 7.83
CA ARG A 46 2.83 18.61 8.52
C ARG A 46 4.05 18.96 7.66
N TYR A 47 4.60 17.98 6.93
CA TYR A 47 5.71 18.19 5.99
C TYR A 47 5.31 19.15 4.85
N TYR A 48 4.14 18.96 4.26
CA TYR A 48 3.61 19.88 3.23
C TYR A 48 3.32 21.28 3.79
N GLN A 49 2.77 21.39 4.98
CA GLN A 49 2.51 22.69 5.62
C GLN A 49 3.82 23.41 6.00
N GLN A 50 4.86 22.71 6.40
CA GLN A 50 6.17 23.28 6.67
C GLN A 50 6.86 23.78 5.39
N GLN A 51 6.74 23.05 4.29
CA GLN A 51 7.23 23.47 2.97
C GLN A 51 6.52 24.74 2.49
N ILE A 52 5.20 24.77 2.59
CA ILE A 52 4.39 25.93 2.22
C ILE A 52 4.72 27.15 3.09
N ASN A 53 4.90 26.93 4.40
CA ASN A 53 5.27 28.01 5.32
C ASN A 53 6.72 28.47 5.16
N PHE A 54 7.62 27.57 4.77
CA PHE A 54 9.00 27.91 4.43
C PHE A 54 9.05 28.85 3.23
N TYR A 55 8.38 28.47 2.13
CA TYR A 55 8.29 29.32 0.94
C TYR A 55 7.57 30.67 1.20
N LYS A 56 6.58 30.70 2.09
CA LYS A 56 5.91 31.94 2.45
C LYS A 56 6.83 32.92 3.19
N ARG A 57 7.60 32.43 4.16
CA ARG A 57 8.50 33.27 4.95
C ARG A 57 9.67 33.84 4.13
N GLU A 58 10.19 33.07 3.19
CA GLU A 58 11.27 33.52 2.31
C GLU A 58 10.80 34.72 1.45
N LYS A 59 9.60 34.63 0.90
CA LYS A 59 8.97 35.70 0.13
C LYS A 59 8.70 36.97 0.93
N GLU A 60 8.28 36.84 2.20
CA GLU A 60 8.02 37.99 3.06
C GLU A 60 9.31 38.73 3.49
N ASN A 61 10.42 38.00 3.58
CA ASN A 61 11.71 38.62 3.93
C ASN A 61 12.35 39.31 2.72
N GLU A 62 12.25 38.75 1.53
CA GLU A 62 12.78 39.35 0.29
C GLU A 62 12.02 40.65 -0.09
N ILE A 63 10.71 40.71 0.16
CA ILE A 63 9.89 41.92 -0.10
C ILE A 63 10.32 43.12 0.77
N ARG A 64 10.88 42.88 1.94
CA ARG A 64 11.31 43.96 2.83
C ARG A 64 12.67 44.61 2.50
N GLU A 65 13.53 43.89 1.78
CA GLU A 65 14.87 44.43 1.41
C GLU A 65 14.88 45.25 0.11
N VAL A 66 13.72 45.39 -0.55
CA VAL A 66 13.71 45.72 -1.97
C VAL A 66 13.06 47.06 -2.36
N GLU A 67 13.12 48.09 -1.63
CA GLU A 67 12.74 49.47 -2.17
C GLU A 67 13.79 50.12 -3.10
N GLY A 68 14.95 49.46 -3.35
CA GLY A 68 16.04 50.05 -4.15
C GLY A 68 16.35 49.51 -5.53
N GLU A 69 15.88 48.29 -5.89
CA GLU A 69 16.39 47.58 -7.11
C GLU A 69 15.28 46.95 -7.97
N LYS A 70 14.44 47.76 -8.61
CA LYS A 70 13.33 47.23 -9.47
C LYS A 70 13.77 46.23 -10.53
N ASP A 71 14.89 46.45 -11.19
CA ASP A 71 15.37 45.57 -12.26
C ASP A 71 15.95 44.20 -11.77
N PHE A 72 16.57 44.19 -10.61
CA PHE A 72 17.12 42.98 -10.00
C PHE A 72 15.98 42.08 -9.51
N ASN A 73 14.94 42.66 -8.94
CA ASN A 73 13.76 41.95 -8.45
C ASN A 73 12.99 41.27 -9.58
N HIS A 74 12.83 41.96 -10.74
CA HIS A 74 12.21 41.34 -11.91
C HIS A 74 13.00 40.12 -12.43
N LYS A 75 14.34 40.18 -12.39
CA LYS A 75 15.18 39.06 -12.80
C LYS A 75 15.11 37.89 -11.82
N ILE A 76 15.11 38.17 -10.51
CA ILE A 76 14.96 37.15 -9.46
C ILE A 76 13.57 36.48 -9.56
N LEU A 77 12.51 37.29 -9.61
CA LEU A 77 11.14 36.78 -9.75
C LEU A 77 10.96 35.90 -11.00
N ASN A 78 11.49 36.35 -12.14
CA ASN A 78 11.45 35.56 -13.37
C ASN A 78 12.30 34.28 -13.29
N SER A 79 13.42 34.31 -12.57
CA SER A 79 14.25 33.11 -12.32
C SER A 79 13.53 32.14 -11.39
N LEU A 80 12.94 32.61 -10.31
CA LEU A 80 12.20 31.77 -9.36
C LEU A 80 10.99 31.11 -10.02
N ILE A 81 10.22 31.86 -10.80
CA ILE A 81 9.09 31.33 -11.57
C ILE A 81 9.52 30.31 -12.63
N LYS A 82 10.69 30.52 -13.26
CA LYS A 82 11.27 29.56 -14.22
C LYS A 82 11.81 28.30 -13.55
N THR A 83 12.34 28.40 -12.34
CA THR A 83 12.89 27.25 -11.59
C THR A 83 11.84 26.50 -10.78
N MET A 84 10.67 27.10 -10.55
CA MET A 84 9.54 26.40 -9.96
C MET A 84 9.06 25.29 -10.90
N ASN A 85 9.24 24.04 -10.50
CA ASN A 85 8.74 22.88 -11.22
C ASN A 85 7.21 22.68 -11.07
N LEU A 86 6.50 23.66 -10.49
CA LEU A 86 5.05 23.63 -10.32
C LEU A 86 4.39 24.35 -11.51
N PRO A 87 3.54 23.66 -12.28
CA PRO A 87 2.73 24.28 -13.33
C PRO A 87 1.87 25.42 -12.75
N MET A 88 1.98 26.59 -13.33
CA MET A 88 1.31 27.79 -12.86
C MET A 88 0.79 28.64 -14.02
N ILE A 89 -0.40 29.20 -13.84
CA ILE A 89 -0.97 30.23 -14.70
C ILE A 89 -1.48 31.40 -13.86
N PHE A 90 -1.52 32.58 -14.49
CA PHE A 90 -2.21 33.75 -13.95
C PHE A 90 -3.28 34.20 -14.92
N VAL A 91 -4.48 34.36 -14.40
CA VAL A 91 -5.66 34.86 -15.12
C VAL A 91 -6.06 36.18 -14.51
N ASN A 92 -6.15 37.24 -15.33
CA ASN A 92 -6.51 38.57 -14.84
C ASN A 92 -8.02 38.69 -14.57
N LYS A 93 -8.45 39.82 -14.01
CA LYS A 93 -9.85 40.06 -13.64
C LYS A 93 -10.84 40.00 -14.85
N GLU A 94 -10.37 40.20 -16.09
CA GLU A 94 -11.12 40.05 -17.28
C GLU A 94 -11.24 38.60 -17.79
N GLY A 95 -10.62 37.65 -17.06
CA GLY A 95 -10.62 36.23 -17.46
C GLY A 95 -9.60 35.86 -18.52
N THR A 96 -8.65 36.75 -18.82
CA THR A 96 -7.60 36.51 -19.80
C THR A 96 -6.36 35.91 -19.16
N ILE A 97 -5.82 34.88 -19.75
CA ILE A 97 -4.54 34.27 -19.29
C ILE A 97 -3.40 35.18 -19.70
N ILE A 98 -2.76 35.84 -18.76
CA ILE A 98 -1.65 36.76 -19.02
C ILE A 98 -0.29 36.16 -18.77
N PHE A 99 -0.22 35.09 -17.99
CA PHE A 99 1.02 34.41 -17.70
C PHE A 99 0.87 32.89 -17.60
N THR A 100 1.87 32.16 -18.11
CA THR A 100 2.08 30.73 -17.90
C THR A 100 3.56 30.46 -17.72
N ASN A 101 3.94 29.61 -16.76
CA ASN A 101 5.33 29.21 -16.63
C ASN A 101 5.69 28.03 -17.56
N GLN A 102 6.97 27.71 -17.64
CA GLN A 102 7.47 26.63 -18.51
C GLN A 102 6.90 25.27 -18.06
N SER A 103 6.87 25.00 -16.74
CA SER A 103 6.33 23.76 -16.17
C SER A 103 4.88 23.50 -16.59
N PHE A 104 4.04 24.54 -16.69
CA PHE A 104 2.68 24.40 -17.19
C PHE A 104 2.64 24.00 -18.67
N ARG A 105 3.47 24.63 -19.50
CA ARG A 105 3.53 24.32 -20.93
C ARG A 105 4.01 22.90 -21.19
N ASP A 106 4.96 22.43 -20.38
CA ASP A 106 5.53 21.09 -20.49
C ASP A 106 4.56 20.01 -19.99
N ALA A 107 3.90 20.25 -18.85
CA ALA A 107 2.94 19.32 -18.25
C ALA A 107 1.70 19.11 -19.15
N PHE A 108 1.14 20.20 -19.70
CA PHE A 108 -0.09 20.17 -20.46
C PHE A 108 0.11 20.21 -21.99
N LYS A 109 1.37 20.26 -22.48
CA LYS A 109 1.76 20.28 -23.89
C LYS A 109 1.10 21.42 -24.72
N ILE A 110 0.75 22.53 -24.06
CA ILE A 110 0.07 23.68 -24.68
C ILE A 110 1.07 24.84 -24.86
N LYS A 111 1.32 25.26 -26.10
CA LYS A 111 2.37 26.25 -26.40
C LYS A 111 1.93 27.71 -26.33
N HIS A 112 0.68 28.05 -26.65
CA HIS A 112 0.22 29.43 -26.79
C HIS A 112 -1.11 29.67 -26.06
N LEU A 113 -1.04 30.06 -24.78
CA LEU A 113 -2.20 30.39 -23.97
C LEU A 113 -2.33 31.88 -23.63
N ARG A 114 -1.23 32.63 -23.71
CA ARG A 114 -1.23 34.05 -23.34
C ARG A 114 -2.19 34.85 -24.27
N GLY A 115 -3.08 35.62 -23.67
CA GLY A 115 -4.09 36.41 -24.34
C GLY A 115 -5.39 35.68 -24.64
N LYS A 116 -5.50 34.38 -24.32
CA LYS A 116 -6.73 33.63 -24.50
C LYS A 116 -7.62 33.71 -23.27
N TYR A 117 -8.92 33.59 -23.45
CA TYR A 117 -9.90 33.56 -22.39
C TYR A 117 -9.90 32.17 -21.73
N TYR A 118 -9.88 32.09 -20.41
CA TYR A 118 -9.74 30.80 -19.74
C TYR A 118 -10.91 29.85 -19.98
N LYS A 119 -12.12 30.39 -20.18
CA LYS A 119 -13.33 29.56 -20.48
C LYS A 119 -13.27 28.82 -21.82
N ASP A 120 -12.45 29.30 -22.75
CA ASP A 120 -12.29 28.66 -24.06
C ASP A 120 -11.29 27.49 -24.03
N ILE A 121 -10.61 27.31 -22.89
CA ILE A 121 -9.48 26.39 -22.80
C ILE A 121 -9.70 25.30 -21.74
N PHE A 122 -10.36 25.68 -20.65
CA PHE A 122 -10.52 24.76 -19.51
C PHE A 122 -11.76 23.89 -19.67
N THR A 123 -11.65 22.64 -19.19
CA THR A 123 -12.79 21.73 -19.09
C THR A 123 -13.74 22.19 -17.96
N ASP A 124 -14.98 21.71 -17.98
CA ASP A 124 -16.02 22.10 -17.01
C ASP A 124 -15.58 21.99 -15.53
N GLN A 125 -14.76 21.00 -15.21
CA GLN A 125 -14.25 20.82 -13.85
C GLN A 125 -13.28 21.93 -13.44
N LEU A 126 -12.37 22.33 -14.34
CA LEU A 126 -11.44 23.44 -14.13
C LEU A 126 -12.15 24.79 -14.13
N LEU A 127 -13.15 24.96 -15.02
CA LEU A 127 -13.96 26.19 -15.09
C LEU A 127 -14.64 26.47 -13.78
N ASN A 128 -15.25 25.47 -13.15
CA ASN A 128 -15.98 25.65 -11.89
C ASN A 128 -15.06 26.18 -10.77
N ILE A 129 -13.83 25.69 -10.67
CA ILE A 129 -12.87 26.12 -9.63
C ILE A 129 -12.43 27.57 -9.85
N VAL A 130 -12.12 27.90 -11.11
CA VAL A 130 -11.70 29.26 -11.48
C VAL A 130 -12.85 30.22 -11.30
N ASP A 131 -14.06 29.87 -11.74
CA ASP A 131 -15.26 30.68 -11.55
C ASP A 131 -15.57 30.91 -10.06
N GLN A 132 -15.43 29.89 -9.19
CA GLN A 132 -15.61 30.05 -7.76
C GLN A 132 -14.57 31.02 -7.17
N SER A 133 -13.30 30.93 -7.59
CA SER A 133 -12.26 31.88 -7.16
C SER A 133 -12.58 33.32 -7.55
N TYR A 134 -13.18 33.53 -8.71
CA TYR A 134 -13.62 34.85 -9.18
C TYR A 134 -14.86 35.37 -8.46
N ILE A 135 -15.88 34.51 -8.26
CA ILE A 135 -17.14 34.92 -7.63
C ILE A 135 -16.95 35.25 -6.15
N PHE A 136 -16.13 34.46 -5.45
CA PHE A 136 -15.97 34.58 -4.01
C PHE A 136 -14.67 35.29 -3.60
N GLU A 137 -13.79 35.61 -4.55
CA GLU A 137 -12.47 36.24 -4.32
C GLU A 137 -11.68 35.57 -3.19
N ARG A 138 -11.73 34.22 -3.12
CA ARG A 138 -11.11 33.42 -2.06
C ARG A 138 -10.26 32.32 -2.66
N LYS A 139 -9.40 31.75 -1.82
CA LYS A 139 -8.66 30.55 -2.16
C LYS A 139 -9.61 29.35 -2.26
N PHE A 140 -9.49 28.63 -3.36
CA PHE A 140 -10.10 27.32 -3.52
C PHE A 140 -9.03 26.29 -3.81
N SER A 141 -9.28 25.08 -3.34
CA SER A 141 -8.37 23.96 -3.55
C SER A 141 -9.20 22.70 -3.78
N THR A 142 -8.93 22.00 -4.88
CA THR A 142 -9.60 20.74 -5.21
C THR A 142 -8.71 19.86 -6.06
N ALA A 143 -8.93 18.56 -6.00
CA ALA A 143 -8.24 17.59 -6.84
C ALA A 143 -9.07 17.28 -8.08
N VAL A 144 -8.46 17.37 -9.26
CA VAL A 144 -9.07 17.10 -10.55
C VAL A 144 -8.24 16.08 -11.31
N CYS A 145 -8.90 15.15 -12.00
CA CYS A 145 -8.24 14.21 -12.90
C CYS A 145 -8.17 14.82 -14.31
N ILE A 146 -6.97 14.97 -14.86
CA ILE A 146 -6.71 15.47 -16.21
C ILE A 146 -5.76 14.48 -16.88
N ASP A 147 -6.17 13.91 -18.03
CA ASP A 147 -5.37 12.95 -18.80
C ASP A 147 -4.76 11.83 -17.92
N GLU A 148 -5.61 11.19 -17.11
CA GLU A 148 -5.27 10.10 -16.21
C GLU A 148 -4.34 10.48 -15.05
N ARG A 149 -4.04 11.78 -14.85
CA ARG A 149 -3.26 12.29 -13.72
C ARG A 149 -4.13 13.12 -12.78
N TYR A 150 -3.86 13.02 -11.51
CA TYR A 150 -4.53 13.81 -10.49
C TYR A 150 -3.71 15.06 -10.16
N TYR A 151 -4.32 16.22 -10.39
CA TYR A 151 -3.75 17.50 -10.02
C TYR A 151 -4.52 18.11 -8.85
N GLN A 152 -3.83 18.46 -7.79
CA GLN A 152 -4.35 19.37 -6.79
C GLN A 152 -4.24 20.78 -7.37
N ILE A 153 -5.39 21.41 -7.60
CA ILE A 153 -5.47 22.75 -8.16
C ILE A 153 -5.79 23.71 -7.04
N GLU A 154 -4.93 24.69 -6.88
CA GLU A 154 -5.10 25.78 -5.91
C GLU A 154 -5.24 27.09 -6.64
N THR A 155 -6.34 27.81 -6.37
CA THR A 155 -6.54 29.15 -6.86
C THR A 155 -6.29 30.14 -5.74
N THR A 156 -5.48 31.16 -6.02
CA THR A 156 -5.20 32.25 -5.07
C THR A 156 -5.54 33.58 -5.73
N PRO A 157 -6.53 34.32 -5.21
CA PRO A 157 -6.85 35.63 -5.72
C PRO A 157 -5.70 36.60 -5.45
N VAL A 158 -5.48 37.48 -6.42
CA VAL A 158 -4.50 38.56 -6.36
C VAL A 158 -5.23 39.89 -6.30
N PHE A 159 -4.87 40.70 -5.33
CA PHE A 159 -5.46 42.02 -5.15
C PHE A 159 -4.41 43.11 -5.44
N ARG A 160 -4.85 44.21 -6.02
CA ARG A 160 -4.07 45.42 -6.14
C ARG A 160 -4.35 46.30 -4.91
N ASP A 161 -3.29 46.75 -4.26
CA ASP A 161 -3.36 47.60 -3.03
C ASP A 161 -4.26 46.96 -1.93
N ASP A 162 -4.27 45.63 -1.82
CA ASP A 162 -5.04 44.82 -0.87
C ASP A 162 -6.58 44.97 -0.94
N VAL A 163 -7.12 45.68 -1.92
CA VAL A 163 -8.55 46.02 -2.00
C VAL A 163 -9.19 45.59 -3.32
N ALA A 164 -8.56 45.87 -4.46
CA ALA A 164 -9.15 45.64 -5.75
C ALA A 164 -8.70 44.28 -6.34
N PHE A 165 -9.63 43.37 -6.62
CA PHE A 165 -9.36 42.10 -7.30
C PHE A 165 -8.72 42.35 -8.66
N ASP A 166 -7.57 41.77 -8.92
CA ASP A 166 -6.78 41.93 -10.14
C ASP A 166 -6.67 40.60 -10.95
N GLY A 167 -7.04 39.48 -10.35
CA GLY A 167 -7.04 38.17 -10.98
C GLY A 167 -6.74 37.03 -10.02
N SER A 168 -6.45 35.85 -10.57
CA SER A 168 -6.12 34.65 -9.78
C SER A 168 -4.90 33.93 -10.32
N ILE A 169 -4.02 33.54 -9.41
CA ILE A 169 -2.95 32.57 -9.68
C ILE A 169 -3.55 31.17 -9.49
N ILE A 170 -3.30 30.29 -10.44
CA ILE A 170 -3.74 28.89 -10.41
C ILE A 170 -2.50 28.01 -10.45
N LEU A 171 -2.34 27.20 -9.42
CA LEU A 171 -1.26 26.23 -9.25
C LEU A 171 -1.78 24.82 -9.46
N PHE A 172 -0.98 23.98 -10.11
CA PHE A 172 -1.29 22.58 -10.36
C PHE A 172 -0.19 21.72 -9.74
N THR A 173 -0.51 21.00 -8.69
CA THR A 173 0.39 20.05 -8.05
C THR A 173 0.02 18.63 -8.49
N ASP A 174 0.92 17.92 -9.13
CA ASP A 174 0.70 16.52 -9.46
C ASP A 174 0.66 15.70 -8.16
N VAL A 175 -0.51 15.19 -7.84
CA VAL A 175 -0.78 14.37 -6.65
C VAL A 175 -1.18 12.93 -7.03
N THR A 176 -0.85 12.51 -8.26
CA THR A 176 -1.24 11.21 -8.81
C THR A 176 -0.77 10.09 -7.88
N GLN A 177 0.50 10.07 -7.51
CA GLN A 177 1.03 9.05 -6.60
C GLN A 177 0.32 9.04 -5.24
N VAL A 178 0.03 10.21 -4.70
CA VAL A 178 -0.69 10.32 -3.40
C VAL A 178 -2.10 9.74 -3.54
N LYS A 179 -2.80 10.09 -4.62
CA LYS A 179 -4.15 9.59 -4.88
C LYS A 179 -4.19 8.09 -5.18
N GLU A 180 -3.20 7.57 -5.86
CA GLU A 180 -3.05 6.13 -6.08
C GLU A 180 -2.82 5.39 -4.76
N ILE A 181 -1.93 5.90 -3.91
CA ILE A 181 -1.69 5.34 -2.58
C ILE A 181 -2.98 5.39 -1.72
N GLU A 182 -3.67 6.54 -1.67
CA GLU A 182 -4.95 6.66 -0.97
C GLU A 182 -5.99 5.64 -1.47
N LYS A 183 -6.07 5.45 -2.80
CA LYS A 183 -6.97 4.49 -3.42
C LYS A 183 -6.62 3.05 -3.04
N MET A 184 -5.32 2.70 -3.10
CA MET A 184 -4.84 1.38 -2.70
C MET A 184 -5.12 1.11 -1.21
N GLN A 185 -4.92 2.10 -0.35
CA GLN A 185 -5.23 1.98 1.08
C GLN A 185 -6.73 1.77 1.34
N LYS A 186 -7.59 2.56 0.69
CA LYS A 186 -9.05 2.39 0.81
C LYS A 186 -9.49 1.00 0.35
N GLN A 187 -8.94 0.53 -0.77
CA GLN A 187 -9.21 -0.81 -1.27
C GLN A 187 -8.77 -1.88 -0.28
N PHE A 188 -7.56 -1.76 0.27
CA PHE A 188 -7.02 -2.67 1.28
C PHE A 188 -7.93 -2.79 2.51
N PHE A 189 -8.39 -1.66 3.07
CA PHE A 189 -9.33 -1.69 4.21
C PHE A 189 -10.70 -2.30 3.85
N SER A 190 -11.18 -2.04 2.64
CA SER A 190 -12.40 -2.66 2.14
C SER A 190 -12.27 -4.18 2.06
N ASP A 191 -11.16 -4.65 1.48
CA ASP A 191 -10.90 -6.08 1.31
C ASP A 191 -10.72 -6.80 2.67
N ILE A 192 -9.98 -6.20 3.62
CA ILE A 192 -9.89 -6.68 5.01
C ILE A 192 -11.30 -6.85 5.61
N SER A 193 -12.11 -5.80 5.50
CA SER A 193 -13.46 -5.81 6.08
C SER A 193 -14.33 -6.94 5.51
N HIS A 194 -14.24 -7.16 4.21
CA HIS A 194 -14.93 -8.26 3.54
C HIS A 194 -14.43 -9.63 3.95
N GLU A 195 -13.10 -9.83 4.01
CA GLU A 195 -12.50 -11.11 4.36
C GLU A 195 -12.69 -11.47 5.84
N LEU A 196 -12.81 -10.49 6.73
CA LEU A 196 -13.12 -10.72 8.15
C LEU A 196 -14.64 -10.93 8.38
N LYS A 197 -15.51 -10.25 7.65
CA LYS A 197 -16.96 -10.37 7.82
C LYS A 197 -17.47 -11.78 7.51
N THR A 198 -16.92 -12.44 6.51
CA THR A 198 -17.34 -13.78 6.08
C THR A 198 -17.18 -14.84 7.19
N PRO A 199 -15.96 -15.07 7.75
CA PRO A 199 -15.77 -16.04 8.83
C PRO A 199 -16.53 -15.65 10.10
N MET A 200 -16.62 -14.35 10.42
CA MET A 200 -17.38 -13.86 11.58
C MET A 200 -18.86 -14.18 11.46
N SER A 201 -19.46 -14.01 10.28
CA SER A 201 -20.85 -14.38 10.06
C SER A 201 -21.10 -15.89 10.19
N ALA A 202 -20.15 -16.72 9.74
CA ALA A 202 -20.23 -18.18 9.92
C ALA A 202 -20.11 -18.59 11.39
N ILE A 203 -19.23 -17.94 12.15
CA ILE A 203 -19.08 -18.15 13.60
C ILE A 203 -20.40 -17.78 14.30
N ILE A 204 -20.96 -16.58 14.06
CA ILE A 204 -22.20 -16.11 14.69
C ILE A 204 -23.34 -17.07 14.35
N GLY A 205 -23.54 -17.41 13.07
CA GLY A 205 -24.60 -18.33 12.67
C GLY A 205 -24.47 -19.72 13.31
N SER A 206 -23.25 -20.23 13.44
CA SER A 206 -23.00 -21.51 14.11
C SER A 206 -23.37 -21.45 15.61
N VAL A 207 -23.02 -20.34 16.29
CA VAL A 207 -23.38 -20.12 17.70
C VAL A 207 -24.91 -20.02 17.87
N GLU A 208 -25.62 -19.30 16.99
CA GLU A 208 -27.07 -19.17 17.03
C GLU A 208 -27.78 -20.51 16.85
N ILE A 209 -27.29 -21.37 15.98
CA ILE A 209 -27.83 -22.73 15.78
C ILE A 209 -27.57 -23.57 17.03
N LEU A 210 -26.37 -23.59 17.58
CA LEU A 210 -26.03 -24.32 18.80
C LEU A 210 -26.86 -23.85 20.01
N GLN A 211 -27.18 -22.55 20.10
CA GLN A 211 -28.05 -22.02 21.15
C GLN A 211 -29.52 -22.49 21.01
N LYS A 212 -30.02 -22.59 19.77
CA LYS A 212 -31.40 -23.00 19.51
C LYS A 212 -31.63 -24.50 19.67
N GLU A 213 -30.75 -25.31 19.10
CA GLU A 213 -30.92 -26.77 19.08
C GLU A 213 -30.35 -27.46 20.32
N GLY A 214 -29.44 -26.81 21.03
CA GLY A 214 -28.77 -27.37 22.21
C GLY A 214 -27.92 -28.60 21.84
N ILE A 215 -27.49 -29.35 22.89
CA ILE A 215 -26.62 -30.53 22.75
C ILE A 215 -27.43 -31.82 22.39
N LYS A 216 -28.67 -31.68 21.97
CA LYS A 216 -29.55 -32.81 21.76
C LYS A 216 -29.14 -33.72 20.62
N ASN A 217 -28.49 -33.16 19.60
CA ASN A 217 -27.89 -33.90 18.48
C ASN A 217 -26.38 -33.75 18.49
N LYS A 218 -25.65 -34.81 18.86
CA LYS A 218 -24.19 -34.81 19.00
C LYS A 218 -23.51 -34.59 17.67
N ASP A 219 -24.08 -35.07 16.55
CA ASP A 219 -23.46 -34.93 15.22
C ASP A 219 -23.58 -33.47 14.76
N THR A 220 -24.74 -32.85 14.90
CA THR A 220 -24.91 -31.41 14.62
C THR A 220 -24.02 -30.55 15.50
N PHE A 221 -23.92 -30.87 16.80
CA PHE A 221 -23.00 -30.17 17.68
C PHE A 221 -21.55 -30.24 17.22
N ASN A 222 -21.07 -31.44 16.89
CA ASN A 222 -19.69 -31.62 16.42
C ASN A 222 -19.43 -30.91 15.09
N GLU A 223 -20.39 -30.93 14.17
CA GLU A 223 -20.30 -30.23 12.89
C GLU A 223 -20.13 -28.72 13.07
N PHE A 224 -21.03 -28.07 13.86
CA PHE A 224 -20.94 -26.64 14.09
C PHE A 224 -19.73 -26.23 14.93
N MET A 225 -19.32 -27.04 15.89
CA MET A 225 -18.05 -26.83 16.60
C MET A 225 -16.84 -26.90 15.68
N GLY A 226 -16.86 -27.84 14.70
CA GLY A 226 -15.83 -27.92 13.66
C GLY A 226 -15.78 -26.66 12.77
N ILE A 227 -16.94 -26.12 12.40
CA ILE A 227 -17.03 -24.87 11.64
C ILE A 227 -16.48 -23.69 12.48
N LEU A 228 -16.86 -23.58 13.75
CA LEU A 228 -16.38 -22.54 14.66
C LEU A 228 -14.86 -22.54 14.78
N LEU A 229 -14.26 -23.70 15.04
CA LEU A 229 -12.82 -23.84 15.14
C LEU A 229 -12.12 -23.45 13.83
N LYS A 230 -12.61 -23.97 12.72
CA LYS A 230 -12.06 -23.71 11.38
C LYS A 230 -12.08 -22.21 11.04
N GLU A 231 -13.21 -21.55 11.22
CA GLU A 231 -13.34 -20.13 10.89
C GLU A 231 -12.58 -19.23 11.88
N SER A 232 -12.43 -19.65 13.13
CA SER A 232 -11.59 -18.97 14.12
C SER A 232 -10.10 -19.01 13.72
N TYR A 233 -9.58 -20.18 13.33
CA TYR A 233 -8.22 -20.31 12.82
C TYR A 233 -8.02 -19.52 11.53
N ARG A 234 -9.02 -19.50 10.64
CA ARG A 234 -8.97 -18.68 9.42
C ARG A 234 -8.83 -17.20 9.76
N MET A 235 -9.62 -16.68 10.72
CA MET A 235 -9.49 -15.28 11.17
C MET A 235 -8.13 -15.00 11.77
N GLN A 236 -7.60 -15.90 12.59
CA GLN A 236 -6.26 -15.76 13.18
C GLN A 236 -5.19 -15.65 12.09
N ASN A 237 -5.26 -16.47 11.04
CA ASN A 237 -4.32 -16.41 9.92
C ASN A 237 -4.45 -15.09 9.14
N ILE A 238 -5.68 -14.63 8.85
CA ILE A 238 -5.90 -13.33 8.18
C ILE A 238 -5.27 -12.18 8.98
N ILE A 239 -5.50 -12.15 10.29
CA ILE A 239 -4.95 -11.12 11.19
C ILE A 239 -3.41 -11.22 11.21
N GLY A 240 -2.86 -12.42 11.29
CA GLY A 240 -1.41 -12.66 11.23
C GLY A 240 -0.80 -12.12 9.94
N ASP A 241 -1.37 -12.46 8.80
CA ASP A 241 -0.93 -12.01 7.48
C ASP A 241 -0.98 -10.47 7.36
N ILE A 242 -2.04 -9.83 7.88
CA ILE A 242 -2.19 -8.37 7.88
C ILE A 242 -1.09 -7.71 8.74
N LEU A 243 -0.83 -8.24 9.93
CA LEU A 243 0.20 -7.72 10.83
C LEU A 243 1.60 -7.88 10.23
N GLU A 244 1.87 -9.02 9.59
CA GLU A 244 3.13 -9.27 8.90
C GLU A 244 3.32 -8.31 7.73
N LEU A 245 2.31 -8.15 6.87
CA LEU A 245 2.35 -7.19 5.76
C LEU A 245 2.54 -5.76 6.27
N SER A 246 1.81 -5.36 7.31
CA SER A 246 1.94 -4.04 7.94
C SER A 246 3.35 -3.79 8.47
N ARG A 247 4.00 -4.81 9.08
CA ARG A 247 5.38 -4.73 9.54
C ARG A 247 6.36 -4.55 8.39
N LEU A 248 6.17 -5.30 7.30
CA LEU A 248 7.03 -5.24 6.11
C LEU A 248 6.91 -3.92 5.33
N GLU A 249 5.82 -3.18 5.50
CA GLU A 249 5.58 -1.89 4.87
C GLU A 249 6.13 -0.69 5.65
N GLN A 250 6.59 -0.91 6.86
CA GLN A 250 7.21 0.16 7.64
C GLN A 250 8.55 0.58 7.03
N PRO A 251 8.84 1.91 6.96
CA PRO A 251 10.13 2.39 6.45
C PRO A 251 11.34 1.88 7.23
N GLN A 252 11.12 1.36 8.43
CA GLN A 252 12.13 0.84 9.36
C GLN A 252 12.19 -0.69 9.35
N ALA A 253 11.51 -1.35 8.41
CA ALA A 253 11.62 -2.80 8.28
C ALA A 253 13.09 -3.16 7.98
N THR A 254 13.78 -3.68 8.99
CA THR A 254 15.18 -4.09 8.89
C THR A 254 15.27 -5.60 8.84
N LEU A 255 16.15 -6.08 7.99
CA LEU A 255 16.54 -7.48 7.97
C LEU A 255 17.41 -7.79 9.19
N SER A 256 17.30 -9.00 9.70
CA SER A 256 18.14 -9.52 10.77
C SER A 256 18.99 -10.67 10.24
N PRO A 257 20.12 -10.37 9.55
CA PRO A 257 20.97 -11.39 8.97
C PRO A 257 21.56 -12.30 10.02
N ALA A 258 21.51 -13.60 9.78
CA ALA A 258 22.13 -14.63 10.60
C ALA A 258 22.68 -15.75 9.69
N LEU A 259 23.54 -16.58 10.22
CA LEU A 259 23.94 -17.81 9.56
C LEU A 259 22.76 -18.79 9.57
N VAL A 260 22.29 -19.18 8.40
CA VAL A 260 21.12 -20.04 8.20
C VAL A 260 21.54 -21.33 7.51
N ASP A 261 21.26 -22.45 8.15
CA ASP A 261 21.34 -23.78 7.56
C ASP A 261 20.08 -24.02 6.68
N ILE A 262 20.26 -23.90 5.37
CA ILE A 262 19.18 -24.04 4.39
C ILE A 262 18.64 -25.46 4.32
N ASP A 263 19.49 -26.49 4.47
CA ASP A 263 19.03 -27.88 4.45
C ASP A 263 18.11 -28.18 5.63
N SER A 264 18.52 -27.77 6.85
CA SER A 264 17.72 -27.91 8.05
C SER A 264 16.38 -27.16 7.91
N LEU A 265 16.39 -25.93 7.40
CA LEU A 265 15.19 -25.11 7.25
C LEU A 265 14.18 -25.73 6.24
N ILE A 266 14.67 -26.28 5.13
CA ILE A 266 13.83 -26.99 4.17
C ILE A 266 13.24 -28.25 4.79
N LYS A 267 14.06 -29.01 5.53
CA LYS A 267 13.62 -30.22 6.20
C LYS A 267 12.51 -29.93 7.21
N ASP A 268 12.71 -28.93 8.05
CA ASP A 268 11.66 -28.46 9.00
C ASP A 268 10.37 -28.05 8.28
N THR A 269 10.49 -27.38 7.13
CA THR A 269 9.34 -26.99 6.32
C THR A 269 8.64 -28.22 5.76
N VAL A 270 9.37 -29.20 5.23
CA VAL A 270 8.80 -30.44 4.70
C VAL A 270 8.11 -31.22 5.81
N GLU A 271 8.75 -31.40 6.96
CA GLU A 271 8.17 -32.09 8.13
C GLU A 271 6.87 -31.41 8.61
N LEU A 272 6.83 -30.09 8.60
CA LEU A 272 5.64 -29.31 8.97
C LEU A 272 4.45 -29.56 8.03
N PHE A 273 4.70 -29.66 6.73
CA PHE A 273 3.65 -29.77 5.72
C PHE A 273 3.37 -31.21 5.26
N GLU A 274 4.20 -32.18 5.63
CA GLU A 274 4.03 -33.58 5.24
C GLU A 274 2.66 -34.17 5.61
N PRO A 275 2.10 -33.94 6.83
CA PRO A 275 0.76 -34.45 7.15
C PRO A 275 -0.32 -33.93 6.21
N LEU A 276 -0.28 -32.60 5.91
CA LEU A 276 -1.25 -31.97 5.00
C LEU A 276 -1.12 -32.47 3.56
N ALA A 277 0.10 -32.75 3.12
CA ALA A 277 0.36 -33.29 1.81
C ALA A 277 -0.15 -34.75 1.73
N LYS A 278 0.12 -35.57 2.73
CA LYS A 278 -0.37 -36.97 2.81
C LYS A 278 -1.89 -37.05 2.80
N ASP A 279 -2.58 -36.19 3.51
CA ASP A 279 -4.05 -36.12 3.51
C ASP A 279 -4.63 -35.85 2.12
N LYS A 280 -3.87 -35.20 1.23
CA LYS A 280 -4.22 -34.94 -0.16
C LYS A 280 -3.57 -35.90 -1.17
N GLN A 281 -2.89 -36.93 -0.71
CA GLN A 281 -2.15 -37.89 -1.58
C GLN A 281 -1.06 -37.21 -2.43
N LEU A 282 -0.45 -36.14 -1.91
CA LEU A 282 0.65 -35.42 -2.51
C LEU A 282 1.99 -35.92 -1.93
N SER A 283 3.02 -35.97 -2.77
CA SER A 283 4.39 -36.28 -2.37
C SER A 283 5.20 -34.99 -2.29
N LEU A 284 5.80 -34.70 -1.11
CA LEU A 284 6.77 -33.63 -0.97
C LEU A 284 8.17 -34.18 -1.20
N VAL A 285 8.90 -33.62 -2.15
CA VAL A 285 10.30 -33.96 -2.39
C VAL A 285 11.14 -32.71 -2.34
N TYR A 286 12.31 -32.82 -1.73
CA TYR A 286 13.24 -31.67 -1.72
C TYR A 286 14.64 -32.07 -2.14
N GLN A 287 15.37 -31.11 -2.66
CA GLN A 287 16.76 -31.25 -3.06
C GLN A 287 17.52 -29.97 -2.78
N THR A 288 18.59 -30.07 -2.02
CA THR A 288 19.55 -28.98 -1.83
C THR A 288 20.96 -29.46 -2.16
N LYS A 289 21.77 -28.57 -2.69
CA LYS A 289 23.21 -28.79 -2.88
C LYS A 289 24.04 -27.91 -1.94
N ILE A 290 23.37 -27.13 -1.10
CA ILE A 290 23.98 -26.19 -0.15
C ILE A 290 24.38 -26.97 1.09
N LYS A 291 25.66 -26.93 1.43
CA LYS A 291 26.21 -27.58 2.63
C LYS A 291 26.71 -26.58 3.66
N GLU A 292 26.77 -25.32 3.28
CA GLU A 292 27.28 -24.22 4.06
C GLU A 292 26.13 -23.40 4.61
N GLU A 293 26.30 -22.83 5.81
CA GLU A 293 25.38 -21.83 6.29
C GLU A 293 25.55 -20.53 5.52
N LEU A 294 24.42 -19.90 5.14
CA LEU A 294 24.39 -18.66 4.37
C LEU A 294 23.96 -17.51 5.26
N MET A 295 24.56 -16.32 5.05
CA MET A 295 24.15 -15.10 5.76
C MET A 295 22.85 -14.56 5.16
N LEU A 296 21.73 -14.83 5.82
CA LEU A 296 20.39 -14.50 5.34
C LEU A 296 19.47 -14.13 6.52
N ASP A 297 18.36 -13.48 6.24
CA ASP A 297 17.30 -13.35 7.22
C ASP A 297 16.49 -14.66 7.32
N TYR A 298 16.63 -15.37 8.44
CA TYR A 298 15.95 -16.65 8.70
C TYR A 298 14.44 -16.55 8.54
N THR A 299 13.84 -15.47 9.06
CA THR A 299 12.38 -15.25 9.02
C THR A 299 11.90 -15.10 7.59
N THR A 300 12.64 -14.35 6.78
CA THR A 300 12.34 -14.16 5.36
C THR A 300 12.32 -15.50 4.62
N VAL A 301 13.40 -16.29 4.71
CA VAL A 301 13.50 -17.56 3.98
C VAL A 301 12.40 -18.54 4.43
N LYS A 302 12.18 -18.65 5.74
CA LYS A 302 11.13 -19.48 6.32
C LYS A 302 9.74 -19.08 5.85
N THR A 303 9.42 -17.80 5.87
CA THR A 303 8.10 -17.31 5.45
C THR A 303 7.88 -17.53 3.95
N ILE A 304 8.90 -17.29 3.11
CA ILE A 304 8.83 -17.55 1.67
C ILE A 304 8.54 -19.04 1.43
N LEU A 305 9.34 -19.96 2.01
CA LEU A 305 9.15 -21.40 1.87
C LEU A 305 7.75 -21.83 2.31
N ASN A 306 7.33 -21.40 3.50
CA ASN A 306 6.02 -21.76 4.05
C ASN A 306 4.86 -21.31 3.15
N ASN A 307 4.91 -20.09 2.63
CA ASN A 307 3.87 -19.56 1.75
C ASN A 307 3.82 -20.30 0.41
N LEU A 308 4.97 -20.55 -0.22
CA LEU A 308 5.03 -21.21 -1.51
C LEU A 308 4.63 -22.68 -1.40
N VAL A 309 5.13 -23.41 -0.38
CA VAL A 309 4.76 -24.83 -0.17
C VAL A 309 3.28 -24.98 0.21
N SER A 310 2.78 -24.11 1.09
CA SER A 310 1.35 -24.09 1.44
C SER A 310 0.47 -23.85 0.21
N ASN A 311 0.87 -22.93 -0.68
CA ASN A 311 0.14 -22.69 -1.93
C ASN A 311 0.21 -23.89 -2.87
N ALA A 312 1.37 -24.50 -3.05
CA ALA A 312 1.52 -25.72 -3.85
C ALA A 312 0.59 -26.84 -3.36
N ILE A 313 0.51 -27.07 -2.04
CA ILE A 313 -0.41 -28.08 -1.45
C ILE A 313 -1.87 -27.67 -1.65
N LYS A 314 -2.21 -26.38 -1.51
CA LYS A 314 -3.58 -25.90 -1.67
C LYS A 314 -4.13 -26.15 -3.08
N TYR A 315 -3.31 -25.86 -4.08
CA TYR A 315 -3.73 -25.83 -5.47
C TYR A 315 -3.41 -27.13 -6.25
N SER A 316 -2.82 -28.13 -5.60
CA SER A 316 -2.62 -29.47 -6.12
C SER A 316 -3.63 -30.45 -5.53
N ASN A 317 -4.13 -31.40 -6.36
CA ASN A 317 -5.04 -32.46 -5.94
C ASN A 317 -4.35 -33.83 -5.84
N ALA A 318 -3.30 -34.03 -6.61
CA ALA A 318 -2.43 -35.20 -6.62
C ALA A 318 -1.10 -34.84 -7.27
N GLY A 319 -0.09 -35.69 -7.15
CA GLY A 319 1.21 -35.47 -7.79
C GLY A 319 2.34 -35.11 -6.83
N VAL A 320 3.38 -34.49 -7.37
CA VAL A 320 4.62 -34.20 -6.66
C VAL A 320 4.79 -32.70 -6.51
N ILE A 321 5.12 -32.27 -5.30
CA ILE A 321 5.60 -30.91 -5.02
C ILE A 321 7.11 -31.00 -4.78
N SER A 322 7.88 -30.29 -5.60
CA SER A 322 9.34 -30.30 -5.58
C SER A 322 9.87 -28.95 -5.06
N ILE A 323 10.73 -29.02 -4.05
CA ILE A 323 11.44 -27.88 -3.47
C ILE A 323 12.92 -28.05 -3.83
N LYS A 324 13.50 -27.09 -4.53
CA LYS A 324 14.93 -27.10 -4.87
C LYS A 324 15.58 -25.81 -4.39
N CYS A 325 16.70 -25.93 -3.66
CA CYS A 325 17.51 -24.81 -3.28
C CYS A 325 18.93 -24.96 -3.80
N ASN A 326 19.41 -23.91 -4.44
CA ASN A 326 20.75 -23.84 -4.98
C ASN A 326 21.40 -22.52 -4.57
N TYR A 327 22.73 -22.55 -4.47
CA TYR A 327 23.57 -21.36 -4.32
C TYR A 327 24.30 -21.09 -5.62
N LYS A 328 24.19 -19.89 -6.15
CA LYS A 328 24.85 -19.47 -7.39
C LYS A 328 25.04 -17.97 -7.43
N ASP A 329 26.23 -17.52 -7.80
CA ASP A 329 26.58 -16.10 -8.04
C ASP A 329 26.15 -15.20 -6.84
N ASP A 330 26.52 -15.61 -5.63
CA ASP A 330 26.18 -14.96 -4.36
C ASP A 330 24.66 -14.81 -4.11
N ASN A 331 23.86 -15.68 -4.69
CA ASN A 331 22.41 -15.71 -4.49
C ASN A 331 21.94 -17.10 -4.03
N LEU A 332 20.99 -17.10 -3.10
CA LEU A 332 20.16 -18.25 -2.81
C LEU A 332 19.01 -18.30 -3.83
N ILE A 333 18.90 -19.40 -4.55
CA ILE A 333 17.80 -19.65 -5.50
C ILE A 333 16.90 -20.74 -4.91
N ILE A 334 15.64 -20.39 -4.66
CA ILE A 334 14.59 -21.26 -4.14
C ILE A 334 13.60 -21.52 -5.29
N VAL A 335 13.40 -22.77 -5.66
CA VAL A 335 12.41 -23.18 -6.66
C VAL A 335 11.39 -24.08 -5.99
N VAL A 336 10.12 -23.71 -6.05
CA VAL A 336 8.99 -24.53 -5.62
C VAL A 336 8.12 -24.81 -6.84
N GLN A 337 7.98 -26.09 -7.17
CA GLN A 337 7.22 -26.56 -8.32
C GLN A 337 6.11 -27.49 -7.86
N ASP A 338 4.91 -27.29 -8.39
CA ASP A 338 3.75 -28.14 -8.19
C ASP A 338 3.19 -28.68 -9.52
N GLU A 339 2.43 -29.75 -9.44
CA GLU A 339 1.65 -30.36 -10.53
C GLU A 339 0.15 -30.06 -10.35
N GLY A 340 -0.18 -28.85 -9.92
CA GLY A 340 -1.53 -28.42 -9.60
C GLY A 340 -2.32 -27.90 -10.79
N VAL A 341 -3.38 -27.16 -10.50
CA VAL A 341 -4.31 -26.62 -11.51
C VAL A 341 -3.66 -25.59 -12.45
N GLY A 342 -2.51 -25.04 -12.10
CA GLY A 342 -1.83 -23.99 -12.85
C GLY A 342 -2.58 -22.66 -12.84
N ILE A 343 -1.98 -21.65 -13.47
CA ILE A 343 -2.45 -20.25 -13.52
C ILE A 343 -2.55 -19.82 -14.97
N SER A 344 -3.66 -19.20 -15.36
CA SER A 344 -3.79 -18.64 -16.71
C SER A 344 -2.89 -17.42 -16.90
N LYS A 345 -2.44 -17.19 -18.13
CA LYS A 345 -1.57 -16.05 -18.47
C LYS A 345 -2.18 -14.70 -18.08
N ASP A 346 -3.51 -14.59 -18.20
CA ASP A 346 -4.24 -13.35 -17.86
C ASP A 346 -4.20 -13.04 -16.36
N ASN A 347 -4.05 -14.05 -15.51
CA ASN A 347 -4.02 -13.92 -14.05
C ASN A 347 -2.60 -13.72 -13.50
N ILE A 348 -1.56 -14.15 -14.21
CA ILE A 348 -0.16 -14.06 -13.74
C ILE A 348 0.22 -12.64 -13.28
N PRO A 349 -0.13 -11.54 -13.96
CA PRO A 349 0.21 -10.20 -13.51
C PRO A 349 -0.37 -9.82 -12.15
N PHE A 350 -1.47 -10.46 -11.73
CA PHE A 350 -2.23 -10.09 -10.53
C PHE A 350 -2.02 -11.01 -9.33
N ILE A 351 -1.33 -12.16 -9.47
CA ILE A 351 -1.21 -13.15 -8.39
C ILE A 351 -0.48 -12.63 -7.15
N PHE A 352 0.31 -11.58 -7.29
CA PHE A 352 1.01 -10.91 -6.20
C PHE A 352 0.21 -9.75 -5.59
N ASP A 353 -0.96 -9.42 -6.15
CA ASP A 353 -1.82 -8.39 -5.59
C ASP A 353 -2.48 -8.90 -4.32
N ARG A 354 -2.71 -7.99 -3.38
CA ARG A 354 -3.33 -8.30 -2.09
C ARG A 354 -4.74 -8.81 -2.28
N PHE A 355 -5.11 -9.88 -1.58
CA PHE A 355 -6.42 -10.53 -1.63
C PHE A 355 -6.81 -11.05 -3.02
N PHE A 356 -5.88 -11.12 -3.94
CA PHE A 356 -6.16 -11.69 -5.26
C PHE A 356 -6.35 -13.21 -5.17
N GLN A 357 -7.40 -13.66 -5.83
CA GLN A 357 -7.75 -15.09 -5.95
C GLN A 357 -8.38 -15.34 -7.31
N VAL A 358 -7.89 -16.32 -8.07
CA VAL A 358 -8.34 -16.64 -9.43
C VAL A 358 -9.84 -16.99 -9.46
N ASP A 359 -10.37 -17.60 -8.42
CA ASP A 359 -11.76 -18.07 -8.34
C ASP A 359 -12.35 -17.78 -6.96
N ARG A 360 -12.97 -16.62 -6.78
CA ARG A 360 -13.59 -16.20 -5.51
C ARG A 360 -14.70 -17.16 -5.02
N SER A 361 -15.33 -17.93 -5.92
CA SER A 361 -16.41 -18.86 -5.57
C SER A 361 -15.91 -20.20 -5.04
N ARG A 362 -14.81 -20.73 -5.58
CA ARG A 362 -14.16 -21.97 -5.16
C ARG A 362 -13.10 -21.76 -4.07
N SER A 363 -12.45 -20.63 -4.08
CA SER A 363 -11.32 -20.30 -3.20
C SER A 363 -11.72 -19.77 -1.82
N LYS A 364 -13.00 -19.44 -1.57
CA LYS A 364 -13.49 -19.08 -0.21
C LYS A 364 -13.12 -20.10 0.89
N LYS A 365 -12.65 -21.29 0.50
CA LYS A 365 -12.16 -22.34 1.41
C LYS A 365 -10.62 -22.42 1.49
N LEU A 366 -9.86 -21.74 0.63
CA LEU A 366 -8.47 -22.11 0.35
C LEU A 366 -7.39 -21.13 0.81
N GLY A 367 -7.66 -19.88 1.14
CA GLY A 367 -6.59 -18.97 1.63
C GLY A 367 -7.02 -17.52 1.80
N THR A 368 -6.11 -16.70 2.30
CA THR A 368 -6.30 -15.26 2.56
C THR A 368 -6.10 -14.40 1.32
N GLY A 369 -5.33 -14.87 0.34
CA GLY A 369 -4.87 -14.06 -0.80
C GLY A 369 -3.75 -13.07 -0.45
N LEU A 370 -3.19 -13.15 0.77
CA LEU A 370 -2.09 -12.28 1.20
C LEU A 370 -0.71 -12.96 1.11
N GLY A 371 -0.65 -14.29 1.11
CA GLY A 371 0.62 -15.01 1.18
C GLY A 371 1.61 -14.65 0.07
N LEU A 372 1.18 -14.58 -1.20
CA LEU A 372 2.07 -14.22 -2.32
C LEU A 372 2.47 -12.73 -2.29
N SER A 373 1.61 -11.83 -1.81
CA SER A 373 1.96 -10.42 -1.63
C SER A 373 2.99 -10.25 -0.51
N ILE A 374 2.93 -11.04 0.55
CA ILE A 374 3.94 -11.11 1.62
C ILE A 374 5.27 -11.61 1.04
N VAL A 375 5.25 -12.70 0.27
CA VAL A 375 6.45 -13.24 -0.40
C VAL A 375 7.09 -12.16 -1.28
N LYS A 376 6.32 -11.52 -2.16
CA LYS A 376 6.82 -10.44 -3.02
C LYS A 376 7.48 -9.33 -2.20
N LYS A 377 6.82 -8.88 -1.13
CA LYS A 377 7.34 -7.81 -0.28
C LYS A 377 8.63 -8.19 0.44
N MET A 378 8.73 -9.43 0.95
CA MET A 378 9.95 -9.95 1.55
C MET A 378 11.11 -10.05 0.56
N VAL A 379 10.84 -10.52 -0.66
CA VAL A 379 11.82 -10.58 -1.74
C VAL A 379 12.32 -9.18 -2.11
N GLU A 380 11.42 -8.20 -2.26
CA GLU A 380 11.77 -6.80 -2.52
C GLU A 380 12.65 -6.19 -1.42
N LEU A 381 12.31 -6.43 -0.15
CA LEU A 381 13.10 -5.94 0.99
C LEU A 381 14.52 -6.52 1.03
N ASN A 382 14.70 -7.73 0.51
CA ASN A 382 16.01 -8.37 0.37
C ASN A 382 16.71 -8.05 -0.95
N ASN A 383 16.21 -7.11 -1.76
CA ASN A 383 16.72 -6.80 -3.11
C ASN A 383 16.78 -8.03 -4.03
N GLY A 384 15.89 -9.00 -3.81
CA GLY A 384 15.77 -10.22 -4.60
C GLY A 384 14.78 -10.09 -5.75
N THR A 385 14.55 -11.22 -6.44
CA THR A 385 13.54 -11.35 -7.50
C THR A 385 12.67 -12.58 -7.29
N ILE A 386 11.42 -12.50 -7.75
CA ILE A 386 10.50 -13.64 -7.80
C ILE A 386 9.93 -13.74 -9.20
N ASP A 387 10.03 -14.93 -9.78
CA ASP A 387 9.51 -15.27 -11.09
C ASP A 387 8.49 -16.42 -10.98
N VAL A 388 7.56 -16.48 -11.94
CA VAL A 388 6.53 -17.52 -12.00
C VAL A 388 6.35 -18.03 -13.42
N GLU A 389 6.42 -19.35 -13.56
CA GLU A 389 6.07 -20.06 -14.78
C GLU A 389 4.89 -20.98 -14.48
N SER A 390 3.81 -20.88 -15.24
CA SER A 390 2.63 -21.68 -15.01
C SER A 390 1.87 -21.98 -16.28
N THR A 391 1.31 -23.17 -16.33
CA THR A 391 0.46 -23.64 -17.43
C THR A 391 -0.80 -24.27 -16.83
N PRO A 392 -2.00 -23.80 -17.20
CA PRO A 392 -3.25 -24.38 -16.74
C PRO A 392 -3.33 -25.90 -16.97
N GLY A 393 -3.66 -26.63 -15.91
CA GLY A 393 -3.77 -28.10 -15.93
C GLY A 393 -2.45 -28.86 -15.85
N ILE A 394 -1.29 -28.18 -15.83
CA ILE A 394 0.04 -28.81 -15.74
C ILE A 394 0.66 -28.52 -14.37
N GLY A 395 0.62 -27.26 -13.89
CA GLY A 395 1.19 -26.86 -12.62
C GLY A 395 1.84 -25.48 -12.64
N THR A 396 2.50 -25.15 -11.54
CA THR A 396 3.16 -23.85 -11.34
C THR A 396 4.57 -24.04 -10.79
N THR A 397 5.49 -23.20 -11.24
CA THR A 397 6.86 -23.10 -10.73
C THR A 397 7.11 -21.66 -10.27
N PHE A 398 7.41 -21.50 -9.00
CA PHE A 398 7.90 -20.23 -8.44
C PHE A 398 9.41 -20.31 -8.27
N THR A 399 10.12 -19.29 -8.74
CA THR A 399 11.57 -19.14 -8.57
C THR A 399 11.85 -17.85 -7.82
N VAL A 400 12.43 -17.97 -6.63
CA VAL A 400 12.85 -16.84 -5.80
C VAL A 400 14.36 -16.79 -5.76
N THR A 401 14.93 -15.62 -6.01
CA THR A 401 16.36 -15.36 -5.94
C THR A 401 16.61 -14.30 -4.87
N LEU A 402 17.37 -14.63 -3.84
CA LEU A 402 17.74 -13.74 -2.75
C LEU A 402 19.25 -13.55 -2.71
N PRO A 403 19.77 -12.31 -2.75
CA PRO A 403 21.19 -12.05 -2.54
C PRO A 403 21.58 -12.44 -1.10
N ILE A 404 22.77 -12.98 -0.95
CA ILE A 404 23.36 -13.25 0.35
C ILE A 404 23.92 -11.93 0.91
N LEU A 405 23.68 -11.67 2.19
CA LEU A 405 23.97 -10.40 2.86
C LEU A 405 25.41 -10.32 3.39
#